data_954ca569984ecd10f85dda5c4168e234
#
_entry.id   954ca569984ecd10f85dda5c4168e234
#
_cell.length_a   1.000
_cell.length_b   1.000
_cell.length_c   1.000
_cell.angle_alpha   90.00
_cell.angle_beta   90.00
_cell.angle_gamma   90.00
#
_symmetry.space_group_name_H-M   'P 1'
#
loop_
_entity.id
_entity.type
_entity.pdbx_description
1 polymer ?
#
loop_
_entity_poly.entity_id
_entity_poly.type
_entity_poly.pdbx_seq_one_letter_code
_entity_poly.pdbx_strand_id
1 'polypeptide(L)'
;MKSRGLVIGWFAACIALPAAAADMPYGVLDIGLGASYARLERELDFRDIEASLAKRAGKPDLGRRGYGCMPREDDFADIGCVSHTERLDGIETREIRLHFLDGRLQQFSVTAEVQNFDAVVGYLRARFGAPQLVIAQGPTELPSVKWQNEAGQIVAHRGKDLVFVSFELVSYPAAVKRKREGQRLLCG
;
A
#
# COMPACT_ATOMS: atom_id res chain seq x y z
N MET A 1 -63.75 38.87 17.13
CA MET A 1 -63.37 37.51 16.80
C MET A 1 -61.95 37.57 16.16
N LYS A 2 -60.92 37.07 16.84
CA LYS A 2 -59.52 37.08 16.37
C LYS A 2 -59.15 35.64 16.02
N SER A 3 -58.94 35.42 14.72
CA SER A 3 -58.43 34.14 14.18
C SER A 3 -56.93 34.05 14.40
N ARG A 4 -56.47 33.03 15.10
CA ARG A 4 -55.05 32.68 15.31
C ARG A 4 -54.66 31.67 14.26
N GLY A 5 -53.87 32.08 13.26
CA GLY A 5 -53.25 31.16 12.29
C GLY A 5 -52.09 30.39 12.93
N LEU A 6 -52.19 29.10 12.86
CA LEU A 6 -51.15 28.13 13.31
C LEU A 6 -50.17 27.90 12.15
N VAL A 7 -48.92 28.40 12.28
CA VAL A 7 -47.85 28.11 11.30
C VAL A 7 -47.14 26.85 11.73
N ILE A 8 -47.39 25.77 10.98
CA ILE A 8 -46.68 24.48 11.15
C ILE A 8 -45.37 24.59 10.35
N GLY A 9 -44.27 24.80 11.04
CA GLY A 9 -42.93 24.73 10.44
C GLY A 9 -42.50 23.29 10.21
N TRP A 10 -42.29 22.93 8.96
CA TRP A 10 -41.68 21.66 8.57
C TRP A 10 -40.16 21.76 8.73
N PHE A 11 -39.61 21.09 9.75
CA PHE A 11 -38.18 20.84 9.85
C PHE A 11 -37.83 19.70 8.93
N ALA A 12 -37.24 19.96 7.78
CA ALA A 12 -36.59 18.99 6.95
C ALA A 12 -35.26 18.56 7.63
N ALA A 13 -35.26 17.43 8.30
CA ALA A 13 -34.04 16.79 8.80
C ALA A 13 -33.25 16.26 7.60
N CYS A 14 -32.20 16.99 7.21
CA CYS A 14 -31.19 16.48 6.29
C CYS A 14 -30.44 15.32 6.99
N ILE A 15 -30.87 14.08 6.74
CA ILE A 15 -30.10 12.90 7.09
C ILE A 15 -28.90 12.90 6.13
N ALA A 16 -27.76 13.37 6.61
CA ALA A 16 -26.49 13.14 5.94
C ALA A 16 -26.23 11.62 5.96
N LEU A 17 -26.52 10.94 4.87
CA LEU A 17 -26.07 9.57 4.65
C LEU A 17 -24.53 9.59 4.72
N PRO A 18 -23.90 8.75 5.54
CA PRO A 18 -22.45 8.58 5.46
C PRO A 18 -22.17 8.17 4.02
N ALA A 19 -21.34 8.97 3.31
CA ALA A 19 -20.80 8.57 2.03
C ALA A 19 -20.13 7.22 2.27
N ALA A 20 -20.69 6.15 1.70
CA ALA A 20 -20.04 4.86 1.67
C ALA A 20 -18.65 5.12 1.10
N ALA A 21 -17.62 4.92 1.92
CA ALA A 21 -16.24 4.92 1.44
C ALA A 21 -16.22 3.84 0.35
N ALA A 22 -16.23 4.28 -0.90
CA ALA A 22 -16.19 3.36 -2.03
C ALA A 22 -15.01 2.42 -1.77
N ASP A 23 -15.22 1.11 -2.05
CA ASP A 23 -14.22 0.04 -1.93
C ASP A 23 -13.02 0.27 -2.87
N MET A 24 -12.38 1.43 -2.71
CA MET A 24 -11.19 1.75 -3.48
C MET A 24 -10.00 0.98 -2.90
N PRO A 25 -9.22 0.33 -3.73
CA PRO A 25 -8.02 -0.34 -3.28
C PRO A 25 -7.11 0.67 -2.58
N TYR A 26 -6.52 0.26 -1.47
CA TYR A 26 -5.59 1.11 -0.72
C TYR A 26 -4.41 1.57 -1.59
N GLY A 27 -4.00 2.82 -1.41
CA GLY A 27 -2.87 3.39 -2.15
C GLY A 27 -2.28 4.63 -1.49
N VAL A 28 -1.01 4.87 -1.71
CA VAL A 28 -0.25 6.05 -1.28
C VAL A 28 0.67 6.48 -2.41
N LEU A 29 1.08 7.74 -2.46
CA LEU A 29 2.04 8.27 -3.44
C LEU A 29 1.62 7.95 -4.91
N ASP A 30 0.32 8.03 -5.21
CA ASP A 30 -0.27 7.65 -6.51
C ASP A 30 -0.09 6.16 -6.88
N ILE A 31 0.44 5.36 -5.97
CA ILE A 31 0.58 3.91 -6.06
C ILE A 31 -0.68 3.29 -5.47
N GLY A 32 -1.55 2.75 -6.32
CA GLY A 32 -2.78 2.05 -5.89
C GLY A 32 -2.65 0.54 -6.10
N LEU A 33 -3.07 -0.25 -5.10
CA LEU A 33 -3.19 -1.71 -5.25
C LEU A 33 -4.08 -2.04 -6.47
N GLY A 34 -3.74 -3.10 -7.20
CA GLY A 34 -4.44 -3.51 -8.42
C GLY A 34 -4.06 -2.72 -9.67
N ALA A 35 -3.28 -1.64 -9.58
CA ALA A 35 -2.79 -0.90 -10.73
C ALA A 35 -1.96 -1.82 -11.64
N SER A 36 -2.09 -1.65 -12.96
CA SER A 36 -1.28 -2.42 -13.90
C SER A 36 0.17 -1.92 -13.92
N TYR A 37 1.10 -2.84 -14.15
CA TYR A 37 2.53 -2.51 -14.33
C TYR A 37 2.71 -1.42 -15.37
N ALA A 38 2.10 -1.59 -16.55
CA ALA A 38 2.21 -0.65 -17.66
C ALA A 38 1.65 0.77 -17.36
N ARG A 39 0.68 0.88 -16.43
CA ARG A 39 0.21 2.18 -15.94
C ARG A 39 1.27 2.84 -15.07
N LEU A 40 1.74 2.14 -14.04
CA LEU A 40 2.70 2.67 -13.09
C LEU A 40 4.06 2.95 -13.75
N GLU A 41 4.47 2.14 -14.73
CA GLU A 41 5.67 2.40 -15.54
C GLU A 41 5.62 3.75 -16.28
N ARG A 42 4.45 4.19 -16.73
CA ARG A 42 4.28 5.50 -17.37
C ARG A 42 4.16 6.67 -16.39
N GLU A 43 3.63 6.41 -15.18
CA GLU A 43 3.37 7.44 -14.16
C GLU A 43 4.57 7.63 -13.22
N LEU A 44 5.33 6.57 -13.00
CA LEU A 44 6.51 6.55 -12.14
C LEU A 44 7.76 6.34 -13.00
N ASP A 45 8.90 6.85 -12.56
CA ASP A 45 10.19 6.63 -13.23
C ASP A 45 10.70 5.20 -12.95
N PHE A 46 10.23 4.23 -13.73
CA PHE A 46 10.69 2.85 -13.68
C PHE A 46 11.94 2.65 -14.51
N ARG A 47 12.91 1.95 -13.95
CA ARG A 47 14.20 1.65 -14.60
C ARG A 47 14.46 0.15 -14.53
N ASP A 48 14.79 -0.40 -15.69
CA ASP A 48 15.29 -1.77 -15.77
C ASP A 48 16.71 -1.83 -15.20
N ILE A 49 16.86 -2.48 -14.03
CA ILE A 49 18.15 -2.63 -13.36
C ILE A 49 19.05 -3.58 -14.18
N GLU A 50 18.52 -4.63 -14.76
CA GLU A 50 19.32 -5.59 -15.55
C GLU A 50 19.92 -4.92 -16.78
N ALA A 51 19.13 -4.17 -17.53
CA ALA A 51 19.62 -3.39 -18.67
C ALA A 51 20.65 -2.32 -18.24
N SER A 52 20.48 -1.76 -17.05
CA SER A 52 21.42 -0.79 -16.47
C SER A 52 22.74 -1.45 -16.02
N LEU A 53 22.68 -2.64 -15.45
CA LEU A 53 23.85 -3.42 -15.03
C LEU A 53 24.64 -3.95 -16.24
N ALA A 54 23.94 -4.41 -17.29
CA ALA A 54 24.58 -4.88 -18.52
C ALA A 54 25.34 -3.75 -19.28
N LYS A 55 24.88 -2.48 -19.12
CA LYS A 55 25.52 -1.32 -19.76
C LYS A 55 26.65 -0.69 -18.95
N ARG A 56 26.72 -0.98 -17.66
CA ARG A 56 27.70 -0.39 -16.73
C ARG A 56 28.37 -1.51 -15.94
N ALA A 57 29.65 -1.70 -16.10
CA ALA A 57 30.49 -2.48 -15.18
C ALA A 57 30.63 -1.78 -13.82
N GLY A 58 29.51 -1.43 -13.15
CA GLY A 58 29.49 -0.67 -11.92
C GLY A 58 28.20 -0.86 -11.12
N LYS A 59 28.25 -0.54 -9.83
CA LYS A 59 27.07 -0.61 -8.94
C LYS A 59 25.91 0.21 -9.50
N PRO A 60 24.66 -0.29 -9.43
CA PRO A 60 23.50 0.49 -9.81
C PRO A 60 23.46 1.78 -8.98
N ASP A 61 23.20 2.90 -9.64
CA ASP A 61 23.01 4.19 -8.99
C ASP A 61 21.65 4.22 -8.29
N LEU A 62 21.58 3.64 -7.12
CA LEU A 62 20.38 3.60 -6.27
C LEU A 62 20.06 4.98 -5.65
N GLY A 63 20.91 5.99 -5.84
CA GLY A 63 20.71 7.36 -5.35
C GLY A 63 19.85 8.24 -6.25
N ARG A 64 19.46 7.77 -7.45
CA ARG A 64 18.55 8.52 -8.33
C ARG A 64 17.10 8.30 -7.96
N ARG A 65 16.27 9.33 -8.11
CA ARG A 65 14.80 9.22 -7.97
C ARG A 65 14.26 8.17 -8.93
N GLY A 66 13.19 7.50 -8.52
CA GLY A 66 12.49 6.48 -9.30
C GLY A 66 12.65 5.07 -8.74
N TYR A 67 12.12 4.12 -9.48
CA TYR A 67 12.06 2.71 -9.08
C TYR A 67 12.98 1.87 -9.97
N GLY A 68 13.87 1.13 -9.34
CA GLY A 68 14.62 0.08 -10.01
C GLY A 68 13.79 -1.20 -10.07
N CYS A 69 13.44 -1.66 -11.29
CA CYS A 69 12.61 -2.83 -11.48
C CYS A 69 13.43 -3.99 -12.07
N MET A 70 13.11 -5.22 -11.65
CA MET A 70 13.70 -6.44 -12.16
C MET A 70 12.70 -7.59 -12.15
N PRO A 71 12.81 -8.55 -13.08
CA PRO A 71 12.10 -9.82 -13.00
C PRO A 71 12.42 -10.55 -11.68
N ARG A 72 11.48 -11.32 -11.19
CA ARG A 72 11.64 -12.14 -9.97
C ARG A 72 11.34 -13.59 -10.28
N GLU A 73 12.22 -14.46 -9.80
CA GLU A 73 12.05 -15.91 -9.93
C GLU A 73 11.36 -16.52 -8.71
N ASP A 74 10.98 -15.69 -7.70
CA ASP A 74 10.30 -16.17 -6.51
C ASP A 74 8.79 -16.31 -6.69
N ASP A 75 8.14 -16.95 -5.73
CA ASP A 75 6.70 -17.20 -5.74
C ASP A 75 5.86 -15.93 -5.54
N PHE A 76 6.46 -14.83 -5.08
CA PHE A 76 5.73 -13.66 -4.58
C PHE A 76 5.47 -12.60 -5.64
N ALA A 77 6.29 -12.54 -6.69
CA ALA A 77 6.15 -11.55 -7.74
C ALA A 77 6.73 -12.05 -9.06
N ASP A 78 6.24 -11.52 -10.20
CA ASP A 78 6.87 -11.66 -11.52
C ASP A 78 7.88 -10.54 -11.72
N ILE A 79 7.55 -9.34 -11.21
CA ILE A 79 8.40 -8.15 -11.25
C ILE A 79 8.41 -7.53 -9.85
N GLY A 80 9.60 -7.23 -9.36
CA GLY A 80 9.83 -6.44 -8.15
C GLY A 80 10.45 -5.09 -8.49
N CYS A 81 9.92 -4.00 -7.92
CA CYS A 81 10.50 -2.67 -8.07
C CYS A 81 10.86 -2.10 -6.70
N VAL A 82 11.95 -1.36 -6.60
CA VAL A 82 12.45 -0.76 -5.36
C VAL A 82 12.81 0.70 -5.58
N SER A 83 12.40 1.58 -4.66
CA SER A 83 12.87 2.96 -4.54
C SER A 83 13.40 3.23 -3.13
N HIS A 84 14.46 4.06 -3.03
CA HIS A 84 15.07 4.49 -1.77
C HIS A 84 15.00 6.00 -1.55
N THR A 85 14.30 6.73 -2.40
CA THR A 85 14.32 8.19 -2.41
C THR A 85 12.96 8.84 -2.23
N GLU A 86 11.91 8.04 -2.04
CA GLU A 86 10.55 8.54 -1.87
C GLU A 86 10.29 9.02 -0.44
N ARG A 87 9.27 9.89 -0.30
CA ARG A 87 8.78 10.37 0.99
C ARG A 87 7.29 10.12 1.10
N LEU A 88 6.85 9.64 2.24
CA LEU A 88 5.44 9.47 2.56
C LEU A 88 4.93 10.73 3.27
N ASP A 89 4.35 11.69 2.53
CA ASP A 89 3.87 12.98 3.07
C ASP A 89 4.93 13.70 3.94
N GLY A 90 6.13 13.84 3.40
CA GLY A 90 7.26 14.44 4.09
C GLY A 90 8.03 13.51 5.03
N ILE A 91 7.48 12.35 5.40
CA ILE A 91 8.18 11.32 6.19
C ILE A 91 9.21 10.63 5.28
N GLU A 92 10.47 10.67 5.68
CA GLU A 92 11.52 9.96 4.94
C GLU A 92 11.32 8.46 5.02
N THR A 93 11.30 7.81 3.85
CA THR A 93 11.26 6.36 3.77
C THR A 93 12.67 5.83 3.48
N ARG A 94 12.97 4.65 3.99
CA ARG A 94 14.19 3.93 3.60
C ARG A 94 14.02 3.23 2.27
N GLU A 95 12.83 2.69 2.07
CA GLU A 95 12.55 1.84 0.92
C GLU A 95 11.06 1.75 0.66
N ILE A 96 10.69 1.76 -0.61
CA ILE A 96 9.38 1.35 -1.08
C ILE A 96 9.59 0.19 -2.05
N ARG A 97 8.91 -0.93 -1.81
CA ARG A 97 8.93 -2.11 -2.70
C ARG A 97 7.56 -2.33 -3.31
N LEU A 98 7.54 -2.59 -4.60
CA LEU A 98 6.34 -2.94 -5.36
C LEU A 98 6.47 -4.38 -5.85
N HIS A 99 5.41 -5.19 -5.66
CA HIS A 99 5.35 -6.58 -6.09
C HIS A 99 4.22 -6.74 -7.11
N PHE A 100 4.59 -6.96 -8.35
CA PHE A 100 3.66 -7.21 -9.45
C PHE A 100 3.56 -8.72 -9.70
N LEU A 101 2.33 -9.21 -9.75
CA LEU A 101 2.00 -10.58 -10.13
C LEU A 101 0.83 -10.54 -11.11
N ASP A 102 0.90 -11.31 -12.19
CA ASP A 102 -0.06 -11.28 -13.30
C ASP A 102 -0.22 -9.86 -13.88
N GLY A 103 0.88 -9.09 -13.97
CA GLY A 103 0.92 -7.73 -14.51
C GLY A 103 0.22 -6.67 -13.65
N ARG A 104 -0.19 -6.98 -12.41
CA ARG A 104 -0.87 -6.09 -11.48
C ARG A 104 -0.10 -5.95 -10.16
N LEU A 105 -0.15 -4.75 -9.57
CA LEU A 105 0.40 -4.49 -8.24
C LEU A 105 -0.46 -5.20 -7.20
N GLN A 106 0.03 -6.31 -6.66
CA GLN A 106 -0.66 -7.14 -5.67
C GLN A 106 -0.31 -6.74 -4.25
N GLN A 107 0.94 -6.31 -4.05
CA GLN A 107 1.46 -5.88 -2.77
C GLN A 107 2.45 -4.75 -2.97
N PHE A 108 2.50 -3.83 -2.04
CA PHE A 108 3.66 -2.96 -1.87
C PHE A 108 3.93 -2.70 -0.40
N SER A 109 5.17 -2.36 -0.09
CA SER A 109 5.58 -2.05 1.27
C SER A 109 6.36 -0.75 1.34
N VAL A 110 6.23 -0.08 2.49
CA VAL A 110 7.00 1.11 2.84
C VAL A 110 7.77 0.81 4.12
N THR A 111 9.06 1.09 4.10
CA THR A 111 9.93 0.96 5.26
C THR A 111 10.45 2.35 5.67
N ALA A 112 10.38 2.66 6.94
CA ALA A 112 10.87 3.92 7.51
C ALA A 112 11.63 3.68 8.82
N GLU A 113 12.27 4.70 9.35
CA GLU A 113 12.91 4.63 10.67
C GLU A 113 11.88 4.45 11.78
N VAL A 114 12.22 3.71 12.84
CA VAL A 114 11.29 3.36 13.92
C VAL A 114 10.72 4.58 14.66
N GLN A 115 11.47 5.67 14.75
CA GLN A 115 10.99 6.93 15.35
C GLN A 115 9.85 7.57 14.57
N ASN A 116 9.66 7.21 13.30
CA ASN A 116 8.58 7.69 12.45
C ASN A 116 7.27 6.90 12.61
N PHE A 117 7.21 5.89 13.48
CA PHE A 117 6.03 5.02 13.61
C PHE A 117 4.74 5.80 13.84
N ASP A 118 4.73 6.72 14.80
CA ASP A 118 3.52 7.48 15.13
C ASP A 118 3.13 8.45 14.00
N ALA A 119 4.11 9.04 13.31
CA ALA A 119 3.86 9.88 12.13
C ALA A 119 3.27 9.06 10.97
N VAL A 120 3.82 7.88 10.70
CA VAL A 120 3.30 6.96 9.67
C VAL A 120 1.88 6.51 10.00
N VAL A 121 1.61 6.09 11.25
CA VAL A 121 0.26 5.71 11.69
C VAL A 121 -0.70 6.90 11.61
N GLY A 122 -0.25 8.10 11.99
CA GLY A 122 -1.02 9.35 11.86
C GLY A 122 -1.42 9.65 10.42
N TYR A 123 -0.47 9.55 9.49
CA TYR A 123 -0.71 9.69 8.05
C TYR A 123 -1.73 8.67 7.53
N LEU A 124 -1.58 7.38 7.90
CA LEU A 124 -2.51 6.33 7.49
C LEU A 124 -3.91 6.55 8.06
N ARG A 125 -4.02 7.02 9.33
CA ARG A 125 -5.31 7.38 9.95
C ARG A 125 -5.99 8.55 9.24
N ALA A 126 -5.25 9.57 8.87
CA ALA A 126 -5.80 10.73 8.16
C ALA A 126 -6.35 10.33 6.78
N ARG A 127 -5.73 9.35 6.12
CA ARG A 127 -6.09 8.92 4.77
C ARG A 127 -7.14 7.82 4.74
N PHE A 128 -7.08 6.85 5.65
CA PHE A 128 -7.91 5.63 5.63
C PHE A 128 -8.86 5.52 6.83
N GLY A 129 -8.90 6.52 7.69
CA GLY A 129 -9.75 6.53 8.89
C GLY A 129 -9.14 5.74 10.04
N ALA A 130 -9.99 5.43 11.04
CA ALA A 130 -9.57 4.68 12.22
C ALA A 130 -9.19 3.23 11.83
N PRO A 131 -8.10 2.68 12.38
CA PRO A 131 -7.76 1.28 12.19
C PRO A 131 -8.78 0.36 12.86
N GLN A 132 -9.03 -0.81 12.28
CA GLN A 132 -9.94 -1.80 12.84
C GLN A 132 -9.31 -2.63 13.96
N LEU A 133 -7.99 -2.78 13.94
CA LEU A 133 -7.29 -3.58 14.93
C LEU A 133 -5.98 -2.90 15.33
N VAL A 134 -5.79 -2.78 16.64
CA VAL A 134 -4.51 -2.41 17.24
C VAL A 134 -4.07 -3.61 18.07
N ILE A 135 -3.08 -4.33 17.56
CA ILE A 135 -2.50 -5.46 18.31
C ILE A 135 -1.35 -4.89 19.13
N ALA A 136 -1.63 -4.63 20.41
CA ALA A 136 -0.58 -4.50 21.41
C ALA A 136 -0.22 -5.92 21.82
N GLN A 137 0.74 -6.52 21.18
CA GLN A 137 1.15 -7.86 21.49
C GLN A 137 2.04 -7.85 22.74
N GLY A 138 2.17 -9.00 23.40
CA GLY A 138 2.80 -9.17 24.71
C GLY A 138 4.26 -8.66 24.80
N PRO A 139 4.99 -8.96 25.88
CA PRO A 139 6.28 -8.33 26.17
C PRO A 139 7.38 -8.57 25.12
N THR A 140 7.16 -9.48 24.17
CA THR A 140 8.09 -9.80 23.08
C THR A 140 7.56 -9.43 21.69
N GLU A 141 6.29 -9.01 21.57
CA GLU A 141 5.67 -8.73 20.28
C GLU A 141 5.47 -7.22 20.09
N LEU A 142 5.83 -6.76 18.91
CA LEU A 142 5.84 -5.34 18.60
C LEU A 142 4.45 -4.88 18.14
N PRO A 143 4.01 -3.66 18.51
CA PRO A 143 2.68 -3.19 18.19
C PRO A 143 2.44 -3.14 16.68
N SER A 144 1.28 -3.64 16.27
CA SER A 144 0.82 -3.59 14.88
C SER A 144 -0.54 -2.91 14.79
N VAL A 145 -0.75 -2.16 13.74
CA VAL A 145 -2.00 -1.45 13.46
C VAL A 145 -2.51 -1.90 12.09
N LYS A 146 -3.79 -2.27 12.02
CA LYS A 146 -4.38 -2.84 10.80
C LYS A 146 -5.59 -2.06 10.32
N TRP A 147 -5.65 -1.84 9.01
CA TRP A 147 -6.82 -1.41 8.24
C TRP A 147 -7.17 -2.51 7.25
N GLN A 148 -8.45 -2.76 7.05
CA GLN A 148 -8.93 -3.78 6.13
C GLN A 148 -10.27 -3.36 5.53
N ASN A 149 -10.46 -3.64 4.23
CA ASN A 149 -11.73 -3.58 3.51
C ASN A 149 -11.85 -4.81 2.59
N GLU A 150 -12.89 -4.84 1.75
CA GLU A 150 -13.12 -5.95 0.82
C GLU A 150 -12.02 -6.09 -0.25
N ALA A 151 -11.35 -5.00 -0.62
CA ALA A 151 -10.32 -4.99 -1.66
C ALA A 151 -8.93 -5.36 -1.13
N GLY A 152 -8.61 -5.04 0.14
CA GLY A 152 -7.26 -5.24 0.65
C GLY A 152 -7.09 -4.98 2.14
N GLN A 153 -5.83 -5.00 2.56
CA GLN A 153 -5.42 -4.68 3.92
C GLN A 153 -4.16 -3.81 3.94
N ILE A 154 -4.03 -3.05 5.02
CA ILE A 154 -2.80 -2.35 5.39
C ILE A 154 -2.41 -2.86 6.77
N VAL A 155 -1.15 -3.19 6.95
CA VAL A 155 -0.58 -3.51 8.26
C VAL A 155 0.64 -2.63 8.48
N ALA A 156 0.60 -1.79 9.52
CA ALA A 156 1.76 -1.05 9.98
C ALA A 156 2.32 -1.77 11.22
N HIS A 157 3.57 -2.18 11.14
CA HIS A 157 4.25 -2.94 12.16
C HIS A 157 5.48 -2.16 12.66
N ARG A 158 5.60 -2.01 13.98
CA ARG A 158 6.77 -1.38 14.60
C ARG A 158 7.82 -2.44 14.86
N GLY A 159 8.90 -2.46 14.08
CA GLY A 159 10.08 -3.29 14.32
C GLY A 159 10.99 -2.69 15.39
N LYS A 160 12.14 -3.33 15.63
CA LYS A 160 13.15 -2.85 16.57
C LYS A 160 13.76 -1.53 16.10
N ASP A 161 14.16 -1.48 14.83
CA ASP A 161 14.87 -0.35 14.23
C ASP A 161 14.08 0.33 13.11
N LEU A 162 13.07 -0.36 12.57
CA LEU A 162 12.32 0.06 11.39
C LEU A 162 10.81 -0.08 11.61
N VAL A 163 10.07 0.76 10.91
CA VAL A 163 8.63 0.61 10.67
C VAL A 163 8.45 -0.11 9.34
N PHE A 164 7.59 -1.11 9.31
CA PHE A 164 7.16 -1.79 8.10
C PHE A 164 5.67 -1.53 7.88
N VAL A 165 5.31 -1.01 6.73
CA VAL A 165 3.92 -0.88 6.30
C VAL A 165 3.73 -1.74 5.07
N SER A 166 2.83 -2.71 5.14
CA SER A 166 2.44 -3.56 4.02
C SER A 166 1.05 -3.18 3.56
N PHE A 167 0.88 -3.01 2.25
CA PHE A 167 -0.38 -2.87 1.55
C PHE A 167 -0.56 -4.10 0.67
N GLU A 168 -1.68 -4.79 0.80
CA GLU A 168 -1.88 -6.09 0.15
C GLU A 168 -3.33 -6.23 -0.34
N LEU A 169 -3.52 -6.72 -1.57
CA LEU A 169 -4.84 -7.13 -2.06
C LEU A 169 -5.30 -8.41 -1.36
N VAL A 170 -6.59 -8.52 -1.07
CA VAL A 170 -7.20 -9.75 -0.54
C VAL A 170 -6.93 -10.95 -1.45
N SER A 171 -6.81 -10.72 -2.76
CA SER A 171 -6.51 -11.77 -3.75
C SER A 171 -5.05 -12.24 -3.77
N TYR A 172 -4.12 -11.49 -3.15
CA TYR A 172 -2.68 -11.76 -3.26
C TYR A 172 -2.26 -13.15 -2.77
N PRO A 173 -2.69 -13.65 -1.60
CA PRO A 173 -2.32 -15.00 -1.16
C PRO A 173 -2.77 -16.09 -2.14
N ALA A 174 -3.95 -15.93 -2.75
CA ALA A 174 -4.46 -16.87 -3.75
C ALA A 174 -3.66 -16.78 -5.06
N ALA A 175 -3.22 -15.59 -5.46
CA ALA A 175 -2.37 -15.40 -6.65
C ALA A 175 -0.99 -16.05 -6.46
N VAL A 176 -0.36 -15.84 -5.30
CA VAL A 176 0.92 -16.50 -4.93
C VAL A 176 0.77 -18.03 -4.95
N LYS A 177 -0.32 -18.55 -4.38
CA LYS A 177 -0.58 -19.99 -4.39
C LYS A 177 -0.69 -20.54 -5.83
N ARG A 178 -1.44 -19.87 -6.72
CA ARG A 178 -1.55 -20.30 -8.14
C ARG A 178 -0.21 -20.29 -8.84
N LYS A 179 0.62 -19.26 -8.64
CA LYS A 179 1.96 -19.19 -9.24
C LYS A 179 2.84 -20.37 -8.81
N ARG A 180 2.87 -20.65 -7.50
CA ARG A 180 3.60 -21.78 -6.93
C ARG A 180 3.15 -23.13 -7.49
N GLU A 181 1.85 -23.33 -7.63
CA GLU A 181 1.28 -24.55 -8.21
C GLU A 181 1.64 -24.69 -9.69
N GLY A 182 1.58 -23.60 -10.46
CA GLY A 182 1.97 -23.57 -11.87
C GLY A 182 3.46 -23.92 -12.07
N GLN A 183 4.35 -23.38 -11.23
CA GLN A 183 5.78 -23.69 -11.30
C GLN A 183 6.08 -25.17 -11.02
N ARG A 184 5.38 -25.79 -10.06
CA ARG A 184 5.54 -27.22 -9.75
C ARG A 184 5.17 -28.13 -10.92
N LEU A 185 4.16 -27.75 -11.72
CA LEU A 185 3.73 -28.51 -12.89
C LEU A 185 4.73 -28.43 -14.07
N LEU A 186 5.56 -27.41 -14.11
CA LEU A 186 6.58 -27.23 -15.15
C LEU A 186 7.90 -27.94 -14.83
N CYS A 187 8.14 -28.24 -13.55
CA CYS A 187 9.38 -28.88 -13.07
C CYS A 187 9.23 -30.39 -12.80
N GLY A 188 8.06 -30.98 -12.98
CA GLY A 188 7.76 -32.41 -12.83
C GLY A 188 7.48 -33.07 -14.16
#